data_797d465cee3b17ea451eb734539d2f43
#
_entry.id   797d465cee3b17ea451eb734539d2f43
#
_cell.length_a   1.000
_cell.length_b   1.000
_cell.length_c   1.000
_cell.angle_alpha   90.00
_cell.angle_beta   90.00
_cell.angle_gamma   90.00
#
_symmetry.space_group_name_H-M   'P 1'
#
loop_
_entity.id
_entity.type
_entity.pdbx_description
1 polymer ?
#
loop_
_entity_poly.entity_id
_entity_poly.type
_entity_poly.pdbx_seq_one_letter_code
_entity_poly.pdbx_strand_id
1 'polypeptide(L)'
;MRKNGFIILLLMLFLTSCGEYQRLLKSRDPEEKYQAALQYFNQKEYVKAQTLLDDISSYYKGTERSEDILAYLARCYMGQKAYESATEYYQAYVRNYPKGKYATEAHFQVGHCQYMDAPDARLDQQITQNAIQAFTIFVELYPESPYAEQAYTEMSELYDKLARKELYNAQLYYNLGSYLGNNYASCEIVAKNALKNYPSNKFQEDFNWLILQAKYQQMVQSVEEKKLDRARDTQDEYYNFITEYPDSKHRKETDKMLIQIRKITKE
;
A
#
# COMPACT_ATOMS: atom_id res chain seq x y z
N MET A 1 -17.25 -21.68 -46.87
CA MET A 1 -16.27 -22.75 -46.58
C MET A 1 -14.90 -22.26 -46.09
N ARG A 2 -14.42 -21.05 -46.43
CA ARG A 2 -13.08 -20.55 -45.97
C ARG A 2 -12.98 -20.18 -44.47
N LYS A 3 -14.07 -19.77 -43.83
CA LYS A 3 -14.06 -19.39 -42.39
C LYS A 3 -13.89 -20.59 -41.44
N ASN A 4 -14.45 -21.76 -41.81
CA ASN A 4 -14.34 -22.96 -40.96
C ASN A 4 -12.94 -23.58 -40.98
N GLY A 5 -12.21 -23.47 -42.11
CA GLY A 5 -10.82 -23.93 -42.20
C GLY A 5 -9.86 -23.14 -41.33
N PHE A 6 -10.07 -21.82 -41.15
CA PHE A 6 -9.25 -20.98 -40.30
C PHE A 6 -9.46 -21.27 -38.79
N ILE A 7 -10.72 -21.57 -38.41
CA ILE A 7 -11.06 -21.96 -37.03
C ILE A 7 -10.46 -23.33 -36.68
N ILE A 8 -10.49 -24.28 -37.61
CA ILE A 8 -9.90 -25.63 -37.44
C ILE A 8 -8.37 -25.54 -37.35
N LEU A 9 -7.72 -24.68 -38.14
CA LEU A 9 -6.28 -24.46 -38.08
C LEU A 9 -5.87 -23.80 -36.74
N LEU A 10 -6.66 -22.86 -36.26
CA LEU A 10 -6.44 -22.22 -34.95
C LEU A 10 -6.58 -23.21 -33.80
N LEU A 11 -7.58 -24.10 -33.84
CA LEU A 11 -7.79 -25.17 -32.86
C LEU A 11 -6.65 -26.20 -32.84
N MET A 12 -6.08 -26.54 -34.00
CA MET A 12 -4.93 -27.45 -34.08
C MET A 12 -3.66 -26.88 -33.44
N LEU A 13 -3.44 -25.56 -33.52
CA LEU A 13 -2.30 -24.87 -32.88
C LEU A 13 -2.37 -24.96 -31.35
N PHE A 14 -3.56 -24.94 -30.76
CA PHE A 14 -3.73 -25.09 -29.30
C PHE A 14 -3.48 -26.52 -28.80
N LEU A 15 -3.72 -27.55 -29.62
CA LEU A 15 -3.53 -28.94 -29.21
C LEU A 15 -2.06 -29.38 -29.20
N THR A 16 -1.18 -28.77 -29.99
CA THR A 16 0.25 -29.09 -30.02
C THR A 16 0.99 -28.56 -28.78
N SER A 17 0.64 -27.36 -28.26
CA SER A 17 1.25 -26.75 -27.08
C SER A 17 1.01 -27.57 -25.79
N CYS A 18 -0.16 -28.22 -25.66
CA CYS A 18 -0.47 -29.03 -24.48
C CYS A 18 0.36 -30.33 -24.42
N GLY A 19 0.68 -30.93 -25.58
CA GLY A 19 1.48 -32.15 -25.65
C GLY A 19 2.93 -31.96 -25.27
N GLU A 20 3.55 -30.85 -25.67
CA GLU A 20 4.94 -30.54 -25.37
C GLU A 20 5.16 -30.29 -23.84
N TYR A 21 4.28 -29.52 -23.22
CA TYR A 21 4.35 -29.28 -21.77
C TYR A 21 4.22 -30.58 -20.96
N GLN A 22 3.30 -31.47 -21.33
CA GLN A 22 3.13 -32.78 -20.72
C GLN A 22 4.37 -33.67 -20.86
N ARG A 23 5.09 -33.60 -21.99
CA ARG A 23 6.36 -34.28 -22.20
C ARG A 23 7.42 -33.75 -21.27
N LEU A 24 7.53 -32.41 -21.14
CA LEU A 24 8.49 -31.75 -20.25
C LEU A 24 8.26 -32.11 -18.79
N LEU A 25 7.02 -32.17 -18.30
CA LEU A 25 6.72 -32.61 -16.94
C LEU A 25 7.25 -34.02 -16.62
N LYS A 26 7.24 -34.92 -17.62
CA LYS A 26 7.72 -36.30 -17.50
C LYS A 26 9.22 -36.45 -17.79
N SER A 27 9.88 -35.44 -18.34
CA SER A 27 11.31 -35.46 -18.62
C SER A 27 12.10 -35.62 -17.32
N ARG A 28 13.22 -36.36 -17.38
CA ARG A 28 14.18 -36.48 -16.29
C ARG A 28 15.40 -35.58 -16.48
N ASP A 29 15.44 -34.80 -17.57
CA ASP A 29 16.52 -33.87 -17.86
C ASP A 29 16.24 -32.53 -17.20
N PRO A 30 17.00 -32.15 -16.14
CA PRO A 30 16.81 -30.87 -15.45
C PRO A 30 17.18 -29.67 -16.31
N GLU A 31 18.12 -29.82 -17.25
CA GLU A 31 18.53 -28.72 -18.14
C GLU A 31 17.43 -28.43 -19.18
N GLU A 32 16.82 -29.48 -19.77
CA GLU A 32 15.68 -29.33 -20.67
C GLU A 32 14.53 -28.60 -19.97
N LYS A 33 14.21 -28.96 -18.72
CA LYS A 33 13.17 -28.30 -17.92
C LYS A 33 13.52 -26.84 -17.61
N TYR A 34 14.77 -26.56 -17.27
CA TYR A 34 15.22 -25.20 -16.99
C TYR A 34 15.05 -24.29 -18.21
N GLN A 35 15.55 -24.73 -19.36
CA GLN A 35 15.43 -23.94 -20.61
C GLN A 35 13.98 -23.72 -21.00
N ALA A 36 13.13 -24.74 -20.90
CA ALA A 36 11.72 -24.63 -21.15
C ALA A 36 11.01 -23.68 -20.16
N ALA A 37 11.39 -23.71 -18.88
CA ALA A 37 10.86 -22.81 -17.88
C ALA A 37 11.16 -21.33 -18.23
N LEU A 38 12.39 -21.02 -18.68
CA LEU A 38 12.74 -19.66 -19.12
C LEU A 38 11.93 -19.25 -20.36
N GLN A 39 11.67 -20.17 -21.30
CA GLN A 39 10.82 -19.90 -22.46
C GLN A 39 9.37 -19.57 -22.03
N TYR A 40 8.77 -20.40 -21.15
CA TYR A 40 7.43 -20.15 -20.63
C TYR A 40 7.35 -18.84 -19.84
N PHE A 41 8.40 -18.53 -19.05
CA PHE A 41 8.49 -17.25 -18.34
C PHE A 41 8.44 -16.05 -19.31
N ASN A 42 9.25 -16.09 -20.37
CA ASN A 42 9.28 -15.03 -21.40
C ASN A 42 7.95 -14.90 -22.16
N GLN A 43 7.20 -15.98 -22.28
CA GLN A 43 5.85 -16.01 -22.84
C GLN A 43 4.77 -15.57 -21.83
N LYS A 44 5.15 -15.21 -20.60
CA LYS A 44 4.26 -14.86 -19.47
C LYS A 44 3.37 -16.03 -19.02
N GLU A 45 3.74 -17.25 -19.36
CA GLU A 45 3.08 -18.47 -18.89
C GLU A 45 3.65 -18.88 -17.52
N TYR A 46 3.50 -18.01 -16.54
CA TYR A 46 4.18 -18.09 -15.26
C TYR A 46 3.89 -19.36 -14.47
N VAL A 47 2.68 -19.91 -14.55
CA VAL A 47 2.32 -21.17 -13.88
C VAL A 47 3.13 -22.34 -14.43
N LYS A 48 3.29 -22.42 -15.77
CA LYS A 48 4.08 -23.48 -16.39
C LYS A 48 5.56 -23.34 -16.05
N ALA A 49 6.09 -22.11 -16.11
CA ALA A 49 7.46 -21.82 -15.74
C ALA A 49 7.73 -22.21 -14.29
N GLN A 50 6.89 -21.78 -13.36
CA GLN A 50 6.98 -22.11 -11.95
C GLN A 50 7.02 -23.62 -11.71
N THR A 51 6.06 -24.36 -12.27
CA THR A 51 5.98 -25.83 -12.07
C THR A 51 7.26 -26.54 -12.50
N LEU A 52 7.86 -26.12 -13.63
CA LEU A 52 9.13 -26.71 -14.09
C LEU A 52 10.30 -26.32 -13.20
N LEU A 53 10.36 -25.08 -12.72
CA LEU A 53 11.40 -24.60 -11.81
C LEU A 53 11.31 -25.27 -10.44
N ASP A 54 10.12 -25.44 -9.89
CA ASP A 54 9.89 -26.16 -8.63
C ASP A 54 10.41 -27.59 -8.70
N ASP A 55 10.10 -28.28 -9.80
CA ASP A 55 10.49 -29.68 -10.01
C ASP A 55 12.03 -29.89 -10.05
N ILE A 56 12.78 -28.91 -10.57
CA ILE A 56 14.25 -28.99 -10.68
C ILE A 56 14.99 -28.27 -9.53
N SER A 57 14.30 -27.54 -8.66
CA SER A 57 14.91 -26.72 -7.62
C SER A 57 15.83 -27.52 -6.70
N SER A 58 15.40 -28.73 -6.31
CA SER A 58 16.17 -29.64 -5.45
C SER A 58 17.42 -30.16 -6.14
N TYR A 59 17.39 -30.39 -7.44
CA TYR A 59 18.54 -30.89 -8.22
C TYR A 59 19.66 -29.86 -8.26
N TYR A 60 19.34 -28.58 -8.41
CA TYR A 60 20.35 -27.51 -8.52
C TYR A 60 20.75 -26.90 -7.16
N LYS A 61 20.26 -27.45 -6.04
CA LYS A 61 20.59 -26.94 -4.70
C LYS A 61 22.10 -26.87 -4.46
N GLY A 62 22.59 -25.69 -4.06
CA GLY A 62 24.00 -25.43 -3.81
C GLY A 62 24.84 -25.14 -5.04
N THR A 63 24.26 -25.03 -6.23
CA THR A 63 24.94 -24.61 -7.45
C THR A 63 24.61 -23.12 -7.74
N GLU A 64 25.39 -22.49 -8.65
CA GLU A 64 25.07 -21.10 -9.11
C GLU A 64 23.66 -20.97 -9.71
N ARG A 65 23.14 -22.03 -10.32
CA ARG A 65 21.81 -22.05 -10.92
C ARG A 65 20.69 -22.01 -9.87
N SER A 66 20.97 -22.38 -8.64
CA SER A 66 20.01 -22.28 -7.53
C SER A 66 19.57 -20.84 -7.27
N GLU A 67 20.48 -19.87 -7.44
CA GLU A 67 20.15 -18.43 -7.34
C GLU A 67 19.18 -17.99 -8.42
N ASP A 68 19.42 -18.40 -9.69
CA ASP A 68 18.53 -18.07 -10.80
C ASP A 68 17.14 -18.67 -10.60
N ILE A 69 17.07 -19.95 -10.24
CA ILE A 69 15.80 -20.65 -10.02
C ILE A 69 14.98 -19.92 -8.95
N LEU A 70 15.59 -19.55 -7.83
CA LEU A 70 14.88 -18.85 -6.76
C LEU A 70 14.33 -17.48 -7.22
N ALA A 71 15.13 -16.72 -7.97
CA ALA A 71 14.71 -15.44 -8.51
C ALA A 71 13.58 -15.58 -9.53
N TYR A 72 13.66 -16.56 -10.42
CA TYR A 72 12.60 -16.80 -11.40
C TYR A 72 11.32 -17.34 -10.77
N LEU A 73 11.38 -18.14 -9.70
CA LEU A 73 10.22 -18.55 -8.92
C LEU A 73 9.51 -17.33 -8.32
N ALA A 74 10.27 -16.45 -7.66
CA ALA A 74 9.72 -15.20 -7.12
C ALA A 74 9.02 -14.35 -8.20
N ARG A 75 9.66 -14.18 -9.35
CA ARG A 75 9.10 -13.47 -10.51
C ARG A 75 7.87 -14.15 -11.10
N CYS A 76 7.83 -15.48 -11.11
CA CYS A 76 6.65 -16.25 -11.55
C CYS A 76 5.44 -15.96 -10.64
N TYR A 77 5.62 -16.00 -9.33
CA TYR A 77 4.56 -15.68 -8.39
C TYR A 77 4.10 -14.22 -8.52
N MET A 78 5.05 -13.29 -8.71
CA MET A 78 4.73 -11.88 -8.98
C MET A 78 3.90 -11.74 -10.27
N GLY A 79 4.28 -12.42 -11.35
CA GLY A 79 3.56 -12.43 -12.62
C GLY A 79 2.15 -13.04 -12.54
N GLN A 80 1.94 -13.96 -11.62
CA GLN A 80 0.64 -14.57 -11.29
C GLN A 80 -0.20 -13.68 -10.35
N LYS A 81 0.34 -12.55 -9.86
CA LYS A 81 -0.25 -11.69 -8.83
C LYS A 81 -0.46 -12.41 -7.48
N ALA A 82 0.28 -13.47 -7.24
CA ALA A 82 0.33 -14.18 -5.97
C ALA A 82 1.36 -13.48 -5.05
N TYR A 83 1.00 -12.26 -4.61
CA TYR A 83 1.92 -11.33 -3.97
C TYR A 83 2.48 -11.83 -2.63
N GLU A 84 1.69 -12.53 -1.83
CA GLU A 84 2.14 -13.16 -0.60
C GLU A 84 3.26 -14.17 -0.88
N SER A 85 3.03 -15.13 -1.78
CA SER A 85 4.05 -16.11 -2.17
C SER A 85 5.27 -15.44 -2.82
N ALA A 86 5.06 -14.42 -3.67
CA ALA A 86 6.16 -13.65 -4.26
C ALA A 86 7.04 -13.02 -3.17
N THR A 87 6.40 -12.41 -2.14
CA THR A 87 7.11 -11.83 -0.99
C THR A 87 7.97 -12.87 -0.28
N GLU A 88 7.43 -14.07 0.00
CA GLU A 88 8.17 -15.15 0.66
C GLU A 88 9.41 -15.59 -0.15
N TYR A 89 9.25 -15.76 -1.46
CA TYR A 89 10.34 -16.14 -2.34
C TYR A 89 11.41 -15.05 -2.49
N TYR A 90 11.01 -13.75 -2.59
CA TYR A 90 11.99 -12.66 -2.59
C TYR A 90 12.70 -12.52 -1.24
N GLN A 91 12.02 -12.68 -0.13
CA GLN A 91 12.65 -12.73 1.20
C GLN A 91 13.62 -13.92 1.33
N ALA A 92 13.26 -15.09 0.80
CA ALA A 92 14.14 -16.23 0.76
C ALA A 92 15.40 -15.94 -0.08
N TYR A 93 15.23 -15.25 -1.21
CA TYR A 93 16.34 -14.81 -2.04
C TYR A 93 17.28 -13.87 -1.27
N VAL A 94 16.76 -12.85 -0.63
CA VAL A 94 17.54 -11.88 0.18
C VAL A 94 18.33 -12.58 1.29
N ARG A 95 17.70 -13.56 1.97
CA ARG A 95 18.38 -14.34 3.02
C ARG A 95 19.51 -15.22 2.49
N ASN A 96 19.27 -15.90 1.36
CA ASN A 96 20.19 -16.90 0.83
C ASN A 96 21.31 -16.29 -0.01
N TYR A 97 21.02 -15.17 -0.71
CA TYR A 97 21.91 -14.51 -1.66
C TYR A 97 21.98 -12.99 -1.43
N PRO A 98 22.42 -12.53 -0.23
CA PRO A 98 22.41 -11.11 0.13
C PRO A 98 23.32 -10.23 -0.77
N LYS A 99 24.28 -10.84 -1.46
CA LYS A 99 25.17 -10.19 -2.44
C LYS A 99 25.01 -10.78 -3.84
N GLY A 100 23.91 -11.48 -4.09
CA GLY A 100 23.61 -12.11 -5.36
C GLY A 100 23.30 -11.09 -6.45
N LYS A 101 23.32 -11.53 -7.70
CA LYS A 101 23.11 -10.66 -8.87
C LYS A 101 21.74 -9.99 -8.92
N TYR A 102 20.74 -10.53 -8.23
CA TYR A 102 19.39 -9.98 -8.14
C TYR A 102 19.07 -9.38 -6.77
N ALA A 103 20.07 -9.21 -5.89
CA ALA A 103 19.84 -8.78 -4.51
C ALA A 103 19.13 -7.43 -4.42
N THR A 104 19.55 -6.43 -5.21
CA THR A 104 18.91 -5.11 -5.26
C THR A 104 17.45 -5.18 -5.72
N GLU A 105 17.18 -5.94 -6.80
CA GLU A 105 15.81 -6.19 -7.26
C GLU A 105 14.99 -6.90 -6.19
N ALA A 106 15.51 -7.96 -5.58
CA ALA A 106 14.80 -8.76 -4.60
C ALA A 106 14.42 -7.94 -3.36
N HIS A 107 15.33 -7.10 -2.84
CA HIS A 107 15.02 -6.18 -1.75
C HIS A 107 13.89 -5.22 -2.07
N PHE A 108 13.92 -4.60 -3.26
CA PHE A 108 12.83 -3.75 -3.72
C PHE A 108 11.51 -4.52 -3.83
N GLN A 109 11.56 -5.70 -4.45
CA GLN A 109 10.36 -6.51 -4.72
C GLN A 109 9.68 -7.02 -3.44
N VAL A 110 10.40 -7.21 -2.33
CA VAL A 110 9.78 -7.52 -1.03
C VAL A 110 8.78 -6.42 -0.64
N GLY A 111 9.18 -5.15 -0.74
CA GLY A 111 8.30 -4.01 -0.46
C GLY A 111 7.18 -3.88 -1.50
N HIS A 112 7.53 -4.01 -2.78
CA HIS A 112 6.58 -3.84 -3.89
C HIS A 112 5.47 -4.90 -3.90
N CYS A 113 5.79 -6.17 -3.65
CA CYS A 113 4.76 -7.22 -3.53
C CYS A 113 3.79 -6.92 -2.39
N GLN A 114 4.31 -6.50 -1.22
CA GLN A 114 3.47 -6.12 -0.07
C GLN A 114 2.67 -4.84 -0.33
N TYR A 115 3.20 -3.87 -1.09
CA TYR A 115 2.46 -2.70 -1.54
C TYR A 115 1.28 -3.11 -2.43
N MET A 116 1.50 -4.01 -3.38
CA MET A 116 0.45 -4.54 -4.27
C MET A 116 -0.61 -5.36 -3.52
N ASP A 117 -0.25 -5.99 -2.40
CA ASP A 117 -1.13 -6.78 -1.55
C ASP A 117 -1.79 -5.98 -0.42
N ALA A 118 -1.37 -4.72 -0.22
CA ALA A 118 -1.83 -3.87 0.87
C ALA A 118 -3.34 -3.61 0.78
N PRO A 119 -4.13 -3.97 1.82
CA PRO A 119 -5.59 -3.94 1.80
C PRO A 119 -6.16 -2.51 1.81
N ASP A 120 -7.50 -2.40 1.68
CA ASP A 120 -8.21 -1.13 1.88
C ASP A 120 -7.92 -0.55 3.28
N ALA A 121 -7.89 0.79 3.38
CA ALA A 121 -7.56 1.50 4.62
C ALA A 121 -8.47 1.15 5.82
N ARG A 122 -9.68 0.62 5.60
CA ARG A 122 -10.61 0.22 6.67
C ARG A 122 -10.27 -1.14 7.29
N LEU A 123 -9.42 -1.92 6.63
CA LEU A 123 -9.01 -3.25 7.09
C LEU A 123 -7.77 -3.18 7.98
N ASP A 124 -7.26 -4.33 8.38
CA ASP A 124 -5.98 -4.42 9.07
C ASP A 124 -4.84 -3.93 8.17
N GLN A 125 -3.91 -3.17 8.74
CA GLN A 125 -2.83 -2.53 7.99
C GLN A 125 -1.45 -3.14 8.25
N GLN A 126 -1.38 -4.36 8.76
CA GLN A 126 -0.09 -5.01 9.04
C GLN A 126 0.76 -5.15 7.77
N ILE A 127 0.15 -5.55 6.63
CA ILE A 127 0.84 -5.65 5.34
C ILE A 127 1.35 -4.29 4.87
N THR A 128 0.55 -3.23 5.03
CA THR A 128 0.96 -1.85 4.73
C THR A 128 2.19 -1.43 5.54
N GLN A 129 2.21 -1.73 6.84
CA GLN A 129 3.36 -1.42 7.71
C GLN A 129 4.60 -2.23 7.33
N ASN A 130 4.44 -3.51 7.01
CA ASN A 130 5.52 -4.37 6.55
C ASN A 130 6.13 -3.85 5.24
N ALA A 131 5.30 -3.39 4.29
CA ALA A 131 5.75 -2.80 3.04
C ALA A 131 6.59 -1.53 3.27
N ILE A 132 6.12 -0.63 4.15
CA ILE A 132 6.88 0.59 4.52
C ILE A 132 8.23 0.20 5.13
N GLN A 133 8.26 -0.78 6.03
CA GLN A 133 9.52 -1.25 6.63
C GLN A 133 10.47 -1.83 5.57
N ALA A 134 9.95 -2.65 4.64
CA ALA A 134 10.75 -3.23 3.57
C ALA A 134 11.36 -2.16 2.65
N PHE A 135 10.57 -1.15 2.27
CA PHE A 135 11.07 -0.02 1.49
C PHE A 135 12.07 0.84 2.25
N THR A 136 11.87 1.06 3.55
CA THR A 136 12.84 1.79 4.39
C THR A 136 14.19 1.09 4.35
N ILE A 137 14.24 -0.22 4.60
CA ILE A 137 15.47 -1.02 4.51
C ILE A 137 16.06 -0.94 3.10
N PHE A 138 15.22 -1.03 2.07
CA PHE A 138 15.69 -0.98 0.69
C PHE A 138 16.38 0.34 0.35
N VAL A 139 15.78 1.49 0.65
CA VAL A 139 16.35 2.80 0.31
C VAL A 139 17.59 3.13 1.16
N GLU A 140 17.69 2.59 2.37
CA GLU A 140 18.91 2.70 3.18
C GLU A 140 20.08 1.90 2.58
N LEU A 141 19.82 0.69 2.07
CA LEU A 141 20.85 -0.19 1.50
C LEU A 141 21.24 0.21 0.07
N TYR A 142 20.29 0.72 -0.71
CA TYR A 142 20.44 0.97 -2.15
C TYR A 142 19.90 2.35 -2.58
N PRO A 143 20.40 3.46 -1.99
CA PRO A 143 19.86 4.81 -2.26
C PRO A 143 20.00 5.23 -3.73
N GLU A 144 21.04 4.77 -4.42
CA GLU A 144 21.31 5.08 -5.83
C GLU A 144 20.68 4.06 -6.80
N SER A 145 19.81 3.17 -6.32
CA SER A 145 19.17 2.18 -7.16
C SER A 145 18.15 2.83 -8.13
N PRO A 146 18.02 2.30 -9.36
CA PRO A 146 16.96 2.74 -10.27
C PRO A 146 15.55 2.53 -9.73
N TYR A 147 15.37 1.72 -8.68
CA TYR A 147 14.10 1.49 -8.01
C TYR A 147 13.83 2.46 -6.83
N ALA A 148 14.80 3.31 -6.45
CA ALA A 148 14.68 4.14 -5.24
C ALA A 148 13.53 5.16 -5.35
N GLU A 149 13.38 5.82 -6.49
CA GLU A 149 12.29 6.78 -6.73
C GLU A 149 10.91 6.11 -6.65
N GLN A 150 10.77 4.91 -7.24
CA GLN A 150 9.54 4.14 -7.15
C GLN A 150 9.24 3.72 -5.71
N ALA A 151 10.26 3.28 -4.96
CA ALA A 151 10.11 2.90 -3.55
C ALA A 151 9.62 4.08 -2.69
N TYR A 152 10.18 5.29 -2.88
CA TYR A 152 9.70 6.49 -2.17
C TYR A 152 8.26 6.84 -2.53
N THR A 153 7.88 6.72 -3.80
CA THR A 153 6.52 6.98 -4.28
C THR A 153 5.52 6.01 -3.63
N GLU A 154 5.80 4.71 -3.71
CA GLU A 154 4.94 3.67 -3.13
C GLU A 154 4.85 3.78 -1.60
N MET A 155 5.96 4.11 -0.95
CA MET A 155 6.00 4.36 0.50
C MET A 155 5.14 5.57 0.89
N SER A 156 5.17 6.66 0.11
CA SER A 156 4.31 7.82 0.32
C SER A 156 2.82 7.46 0.21
N GLU A 157 2.44 6.64 -0.78
CA GLU A 157 1.05 6.17 -0.94
C GLU A 157 0.60 5.27 0.21
N LEU A 158 1.52 4.46 0.77
CA LEU A 158 1.25 3.65 1.95
C LEU A 158 1.05 4.51 3.20
N TYR A 159 1.84 5.57 3.40
CA TYR A 159 1.60 6.54 4.47
C TYR A 159 0.26 7.26 4.32
N ASP A 160 -0.12 7.63 3.10
CA ASP A 160 -1.46 8.16 2.82
C ASP A 160 -2.57 7.16 3.17
N LYS A 161 -2.36 5.87 2.92
CA LYS A 161 -3.32 4.81 3.28
C LYS A 161 -3.48 4.71 4.80
N LEU A 162 -2.39 4.77 5.56
CA LEU A 162 -2.44 4.79 7.04
C LEU A 162 -3.12 6.06 7.56
N ALA A 163 -2.78 7.23 7.01
CA ALA A 163 -3.44 8.49 7.35
C ALA A 163 -4.95 8.44 7.05
N ARG A 164 -5.34 7.83 5.93
CA ARG A 164 -6.77 7.65 5.58
C ARG A 164 -7.50 6.79 6.61
N LYS A 165 -6.87 5.75 7.16
CA LYS A 165 -7.45 4.96 8.27
C LYS A 165 -7.75 5.84 9.47
N GLU A 166 -6.78 6.69 9.86
CA GLU A 166 -6.97 7.60 10.98
C GLU A 166 -8.03 8.67 10.69
N LEU A 167 -8.16 9.11 9.43
CA LEU A 167 -9.24 10.02 9.03
C LEU A 167 -10.61 9.38 9.21
N TYR A 168 -10.78 8.11 8.85
CA TYR A 168 -12.02 7.36 9.11
C TYR A 168 -12.29 7.23 10.61
N ASN A 169 -11.27 6.97 11.43
CA ASN A 169 -11.39 6.91 12.87
C ASN A 169 -11.82 8.26 13.46
N ALA A 170 -11.17 9.37 13.07
CA ALA A 170 -11.53 10.71 13.50
C ALA A 170 -12.97 11.08 13.09
N GLN A 171 -13.35 10.78 11.85
CA GLN A 171 -14.71 11.01 11.36
C GLN A 171 -15.75 10.18 12.12
N LEU A 172 -15.43 8.94 12.48
CA LEU A 172 -16.30 8.11 13.31
C LEU A 172 -16.55 8.76 14.68
N TYR A 173 -15.48 9.21 15.37
CA TYR A 173 -15.63 9.90 16.65
C TYR A 173 -16.41 11.20 16.51
N TYR A 174 -16.18 11.98 15.46
CA TYR A 174 -16.98 13.18 15.20
C TYR A 174 -18.47 12.85 15.06
N ASN A 175 -18.81 11.81 14.28
CA ASN A 175 -20.19 11.39 14.04
C ASN A 175 -20.88 10.83 15.29
N LEU A 176 -20.13 10.21 16.22
CA LEU A 176 -20.62 9.77 17.52
C LEU A 176 -20.95 10.95 18.45
N GLY A 177 -20.27 12.10 18.30
CA GLY A 177 -20.55 13.33 19.03
C GLY A 177 -20.53 13.18 20.54
N SER A 178 -21.66 13.46 21.19
CA SER A 178 -21.80 13.32 22.66
C SER A 178 -22.39 11.96 23.09
N TYR A 179 -22.53 10.98 22.19
CA TYR A 179 -23.06 9.67 22.54
C TYR A 179 -22.08 8.91 23.45
N LEU A 180 -22.54 8.56 24.64
CA LEU A 180 -21.77 7.87 25.70
C LEU A 180 -20.45 8.53 26.10
N GLY A 181 -20.28 9.83 25.85
CA GLY A 181 -19.08 10.57 26.22
C GLY A 181 -18.76 11.75 25.29
N ASN A 182 -17.59 12.37 25.50
CA ASN A 182 -17.13 13.46 24.64
C ASN A 182 -16.29 12.92 23.49
N ASN A 183 -16.95 12.38 22.44
CA ASN A 183 -16.25 11.85 21.28
C ASN A 183 -15.66 12.95 20.39
N TYR A 184 -16.11 14.19 20.49
CA TYR A 184 -15.46 15.32 19.82
C TYR A 184 -14.01 15.51 20.30
N ALA A 185 -13.75 15.35 21.62
CA ALA A 185 -12.38 15.38 22.12
C ALA A 185 -11.54 14.20 21.57
N SER A 186 -12.15 13.00 21.46
CA SER A 186 -11.48 11.85 20.86
C SER A 186 -11.18 12.08 19.37
N CYS A 187 -12.09 12.71 18.61
CA CYS A 187 -11.88 13.13 17.23
C CYS A 187 -10.66 14.04 17.11
N GLU A 188 -10.58 15.08 17.94
CA GLU A 188 -9.47 16.03 17.97
C GLU A 188 -8.13 15.33 18.25
N ILE A 189 -8.10 14.44 19.24
CA ILE A 189 -6.88 13.68 19.62
C ILE A 189 -6.43 12.79 18.46
N VAL A 190 -7.34 12.02 17.84
CA VAL A 190 -7.00 11.13 16.71
C VAL A 190 -6.50 11.94 15.52
N ALA A 191 -7.18 13.04 15.17
CA ALA A 191 -6.78 13.88 14.05
C ALA A 191 -5.39 14.53 14.28
N LYS A 192 -5.12 15.07 15.48
CA LYS A 192 -3.80 15.64 15.83
C LYS A 192 -2.69 14.58 15.82
N ASN A 193 -2.96 13.39 16.34
CA ASN A 193 -2.00 12.29 16.29
C ASN A 193 -1.70 11.86 14.84
N ALA A 194 -2.72 11.82 13.97
CA ALA A 194 -2.53 11.50 12.56
C ALA A 194 -1.65 12.55 11.85
N LEU A 195 -1.89 13.84 12.06
CA LEU A 195 -1.05 14.92 11.52
C LEU A 195 0.41 14.83 12.01
N LYS A 196 0.61 14.45 13.27
CA LYS A 196 1.95 14.26 13.84
C LYS A 196 2.67 13.03 13.27
N ASN A 197 1.96 11.91 13.12
CA ASN A 197 2.54 10.64 12.68
C ASN A 197 2.74 10.58 11.16
N TYR A 198 1.95 11.32 10.40
CA TYR A 198 1.95 11.36 8.94
C TYR A 198 2.00 12.81 8.42
N PRO A 199 3.10 13.54 8.65
CA PRO A 199 3.15 15.00 8.42
C PRO A 199 3.02 15.40 6.93
N SER A 200 3.32 14.49 6.00
CA SER A 200 3.25 14.75 4.55
C SER A 200 2.03 14.10 3.87
N ASN A 201 1.01 13.68 4.67
CA ASN A 201 -0.18 13.05 4.10
C ASN A 201 -1.06 14.04 3.31
N LYS A 202 -1.81 13.54 2.34
CA LYS A 202 -2.70 14.36 1.49
C LYS A 202 -4.03 14.78 2.14
N PHE A 203 -4.29 14.36 3.38
CA PHE A 203 -5.54 14.65 4.12
C PHE A 203 -5.37 15.71 5.19
N GLN A 204 -4.33 16.53 5.13
CA GLN A 204 -4.04 17.53 6.15
C GLN A 204 -5.20 18.50 6.35
N GLU A 205 -5.77 19.03 5.27
CA GLU A 205 -6.93 19.91 5.34
C GLU A 205 -8.14 19.21 5.98
N ASP A 206 -8.40 17.95 5.61
CA ASP A 206 -9.53 17.20 6.16
C ASP A 206 -9.38 16.96 7.68
N PHE A 207 -8.17 16.67 8.16
CA PHE A 207 -7.89 16.55 9.59
C PHE A 207 -8.07 17.88 10.32
N ASN A 208 -7.48 18.97 9.83
CA ASN A 208 -7.60 20.29 10.44
C ASN A 208 -9.05 20.78 10.43
N TRP A 209 -9.80 20.47 9.37
CA TRP A 209 -11.23 20.72 9.33
C TRP A 209 -12.00 19.95 10.42
N LEU A 210 -11.70 18.66 10.61
CA LEU A 210 -12.32 17.86 11.68
C LEU A 210 -11.98 18.39 13.08
N ILE A 211 -10.74 18.86 13.30
CA ILE A 211 -10.32 19.47 14.56
C ILE A 211 -11.14 20.73 14.85
N LEU A 212 -11.26 21.64 13.87
CA LEU A 212 -12.06 22.85 14.01
C LEU A 212 -13.52 22.54 14.29
N GLN A 213 -14.12 21.61 13.51
CA GLN A 213 -15.50 21.18 13.73
C GLN A 213 -15.71 20.57 15.12
N ALA A 214 -14.80 19.73 15.58
CA ALA A 214 -14.87 19.07 16.88
C ALA A 214 -14.79 20.08 18.03
N LYS A 215 -13.87 21.04 17.97
CA LYS A 215 -13.76 22.14 18.94
C LYS A 215 -15.00 23.00 18.94
N TYR A 216 -15.53 23.36 17.76
CA TYR A 216 -16.76 24.11 17.64
C TYR A 216 -17.95 23.40 18.31
N GLN A 217 -18.12 22.10 18.09
CA GLN A 217 -19.17 21.32 18.75
C GLN A 217 -18.97 21.25 20.28
N GLN A 218 -17.74 21.09 20.75
CA GLN A 218 -17.44 21.14 22.17
C GLN A 218 -17.78 22.51 22.79
N MET A 219 -17.56 23.60 22.07
CA MET A 219 -17.95 24.94 22.51
C MET A 219 -19.47 25.08 22.58
N VAL A 220 -20.20 24.69 21.51
CA VAL A 220 -21.67 24.82 21.44
C VAL A 220 -22.37 24.03 22.55
N GLN A 221 -21.88 22.83 22.84
CA GLN A 221 -22.45 21.92 23.85
C GLN A 221 -21.87 22.11 25.24
N SER A 222 -21.13 23.20 25.46
CA SER A 222 -20.46 23.45 26.75
C SER A 222 -21.40 23.99 27.81
N VAL A 223 -21.10 23.67 29.08
CA VAL A 223 -21.64 24.40 30.23
C VAL A 223 -21.10 25.83 30.24
N GLU A 224 -21.88 26.77 30.81
CA GLU A 224 -21.55 28.22 30.75
C GLU A 224 -20.16 28.53 31.32
N GLU A 225 -19.74 27.86 32.39
CA GLU A 225 -18.44 28.11 33.05
C GLU A 225 -17.23 27.81 32.13
N LYS A 226 -17.37 26.93 31.14
CA LYS A 226 -16.29 26.54 30.23
C LYS A 226 -16.45 27.12 28.83
N LYS A 227 -17.59 27.75 28.55
CA LYS A 227 -17.96 28.16 27.21
C LYS A 227 -17.05 29.22 26.62
N LEU A 228 -16.68 30.21 27.42
CA LEU A 228 -15.78 31.27 27.00
C LEU A 228 -14.37 30.75 26.64
N ASP A 229 -13.80 29.89 27.47
CA ASP A 229 -12.45 29.36 27.24
C ASP A 229 -12.45 28.48 25.96
N ARG A 230 -13.50 27.67 25.79
CA ARG A 230 -13.65 26.86 24.56
C ARG A 230 -13.92 27.70 23.31
N ALA A 231 -14.62 28.85 23.46
CA ALA A 231 -14.83 29.78 22.35
C ALA A 231 -13.50 30.40 21.89
N ARG A 232 -12.64 30.81 22.81
CA ARG A 232 -11.31 31.32 22.49
C ARG A 232 -10.43 30.26 21.81
N ASP A 233 -10.40 29.05 22.37
CA ASP A 233 -9.65 27.93 21.77
C ASP A 233 -10.16 27.57 20.35
N THR A 234 -11.47 27.65 20.14
CA THR A 234 -12.07 27.44 18.80
C THR A 234 -11.76 28.60 17.85
N GLN A 235 -11.66 29.83 18.37
CA GLN A 235 -11.30 31.01 17.60
C GLN A 235 -9.85 30.94 17.11
N ASP A 236 -8.93 30.51 17.98
CA ASP A 236 -7.54 30.28 17.61
C ASP A 236 -7.43 29.21 16.51
N GLU A 237 -8.16 28.11 16.64
CA GLU A 237 -8.20 27.06 15.62
C GLU A 237 -8.82 27.54 14.29
N TYR A 238 -9.87 28.40 14.34
CA TYR A 238 -10.40 29.02 13.15
C TYR A 238 -9.33 29.85 12.42
N TYR A 239 -8.58 30.71 13.14
CA TYR A 239 -7.55 31.51 12.49
C TYR A 239 -6.41 30.67 11.94
N ASN A 240 -5.99 29.62 12.64
CA ASN A 240 -5.01 28.66 12.13
C ASN A 240 -5.50 28.03 10.81
N PHE A 241 -6.74 27.51 10.81
CA PHE A 241 -7.33 26.85 9.63
C PHE A 241 -7.41 27.77 8.42
N ILE A 242 -7.93 29.00 8.56
CA ILE A 242 -8.08 29.92 7.42
C ILE A 242 -6.75 30.50 6.93
N THR A 243 -5.73 30.54 7.80
CA THR A 243 -4.39 30.97 7.42
C THR A 243 -3.66 29.89 6.62
N GLU A 244 -3.82 28.64 7.02
CA GLU A 244 -3.19 27.51 6.36
C GLU A 244 -3.94 27.12 5.07
N TYR A 245 -5.30 27.24 5.06
CA TYR A 245 -6.17 26.87 3.94
C TYR A 245 -7.07 28.04 3.48
N PRO A 246 -6.50 29.13 2.93
CA PRO A 246 -7.29 30.33 2.56
C PRO A 246 -8.36 30.05 1.49
N ASP A 247 -8.09 29.09 0.59
CA ASP A 247 -8.97 28.70 -0.51
C ASP A 247 -9.79 27.43 -0.20
N SER A 248 -9.92 27.07 1.08
CA SER A 248 -10.66 25.88 1.50
C SER A 248 -12.12 25.91 1.01
N LYS A 249 -12.58 24.75 0.53
CA LYS A 249 -14.01 24.52 0.22
C LYS A 249 -14.94 24.78 1.42
N HIS A 250 -14.40 24.73 2.65
CA HIS A 250 -15.11 24.92 3.92
C HIS A 250 -15.18 26.38 4.36
N ARG A 251 -14.61 27.33 3.60
CA ARG A 251 -14.51 28.75 3.98
C ARG A 251 -15.85 29.36 4.45
N LYS A 252 -16.92 29.12 3.70
CA LYS A 252 -18.24 29.66 4.05
C LYS A 252 -18.79 29.13 5.37
N GLU A 253 -18.43 27.89 5.70
CA GLU A 253 -18.86 27.24 6.94
C GLU A 253 -18.04 27.74 8.13
N THR A 254 -16.73 27.86 7.96
CA THR A 254 -15.85 28.43 8.98
C THR A 254 -16.23 29.87 9.33
N ASP A 255 -16.58 30.71 8.35
CA ASP A 255 -17.01 32.10 8.61
C ASP A 255 -18.32 32.15 9.40
N LYS A 256 -19.25 31.21 9.19
CA LYS A 256 -20.46 31.10 10.03
C LYS A 256 -20.11 30.69 11.47
N MET A 257 -19.14 29.82 11.67
CA MET A 257 -18.65 29.45 13.00
C MET A 257 -18.07 30.66 13.72
N LEU A 258 -17.27 31.49 13.03
CA LEU A 258 -16.69 32.70 13.61
C LEU A 258 -17.77 33.66 14.13
N ILE A 259 -18.87 33.84 13.40
CA ILE A 259 -19.98 34.69 13.85
C ILE A 259 -20.57 34.22 15.19
N GLN A 260 -20.67 32.90 15.38
CA GLN A 260 -21.15 32.35 16.67
C GLN A 260 -20.10 32.46 17.78
N ILE A 261 -18.82 32.22 17.46
CA ILE A 261 -17.70 32.35 18.38
C ILE A 261 -17.67 33.79 18.92
N ARG A 262 -17.70 34.83 18.07
CA ARG A 262 -17.67 36.25 18.44
C ARG A 262 -18.82 36.67 19.35
N LYS A 263 -19.99 36.08 19.22
CA LYS A 263 -21.11 36.35 20.15
C LYS A 263 -20.79 35.91 21.57
N ILE A 264 -19.94 34.92 21.76
CA ILE A 264 -19.56 34.37 23.06
C ILE A 264 -18.35 35.13 23.60
N THR A 265 -17.33 35.41 22.77
CA THR A 265 -16.13 36.16 23.16
C THR A 265 -16.37 37.65 23.34
N LYS A 266 -17.51 38.17 22.85
CA LYS A 266 -17.90 39.59 22.83
C LYS A 266 -16.94 40.49 22.03
N GLU A 267 -16.41 39.92 20.93
CA GLU A 267 -15.56 40.61 19.93
C GLU A 267 -16.32 41.00 18.68
#